data_4fe8e33170360c26470b0c51393ae41b
#
_entry.id   4fe8e33170360c26470b0c51393ae41b
#
_cell.length_a   1.000
_cell.length_b   1.000
_cell.length_c   1.000
_cell.angle_alpha   90.00
_cell.angle_beta   90.00
_cell.angle_gamma   90.00
#
_symmetry.space_group_name_H-M   'P 1'
#
loop_
_entity.id
_entity.type
_entity.pdbx_description
1 polymer ?
#
loop_
_entity_poly.entity_id
_entity_poly.type
_entity_poly.pdbx_seq_one_letter_code
_entity_poly.pdbx_strand_id
1 'polypeptide(L)'
;TDLNGDKNIDLLMGDEEGHLVLLENNGVLKTEEIPETEKILTQNIIDEEPDAVEESATVIVDTGPVEKEDSAFDPFFELVTTNYGGLDVGKRAVPAFLDLDGDSDLDLVIGNHAGELRLYLHEPGAEDGEWLMETKNYLGYQGGRNASPAFTDLDGDGDRDLLVGTERGKIFYWENQGSMELPDLIPNPTPFVGVTGGRNSVP
;
A
#
# COMPACT_ATOMS: atom_id res chain seq x y z
N THR A 1 -2.28 1.35 3.35
CA THR A 1 -2.94 2.15 4.39
C THR A 1 -3.33 3.49 3.82
N ASP A 2 -4.31 4.17 4.39
CA ASP A 2 -4.66 5.55 4.06
C ASP A 2 -3.68 6.46 4.83
N LEU A 3 -2.80 7.14 4.12
CA LEU A 3 -1.73 7.95 4.71
C LEU A 3 -2.04 9.46 4.68
N ASN A 4 -2.96 9.89 3.82
CA ASN A 4 -3.34 11.29 3.66
C ASN A 4 -4.75 11.61 4.17
N GLY A 5 -5.50 10.62 4.69
CA GLY A 5 -6.83 10.78 5.28
C GLY A 5 -7.98 10.92 4.28
N ASP A 6 -7.78 10.59 3.01
CA ASP A 6 -8.77 10.73 1.94
C ASP A 6 -9.69 9.49 1.79
N LYS A 7 -9.46 8.44 2.58
CA LYS A 7 -10.13 7.12 2.62
C LYS A 7 -9.77 6.18 1.48
N ASN A 8 -8.82 6.51 0.64
CA ASN A 8 -8.23 5.58 -0.28
C ASN A 8 -7.01 4.90 0.36
N ILE A 9 -6.65 3.74 -0.11
CA ILE A 9 -5.46 3.04 0.41
C ILE A 9 -4.26 3.44 -0.42
N ASP A 10 -3.27 4.08 0.22
CA ASP A 10 -2.01 4.44 -0.38
C ASP A 10 -0.99 3.31 -0.30
N LEU A 11 0.06 3.43 -1.08
CA LEU A 11 1.14 2.46 -1.13
C LEU A 11 2.46 3.11 -0.71
N LEU A 12 3.04 2.63 0.39
CA LEU A 12 4.39 2.96 0.80
C LEU A 12 5.31 1.79 0.53
N MET A 13 6.38 2.03 -0.21
CA MET A 13 7.37 1.03 -0.57
C MET A 13 8.75 1.48 -0.10
N GLY A 14 9.58 0.53 0.33
CA GLY A 14 11.00 0.79 0.53
C GLY A 14 11.80 0.45 -0.72
N ASP A 15 12.87 1.21 -0.95
CA ASP A 15 13.80 0.97 -2.05
C ASP A 15 15.10 0.27 -1.60
N GLU A 16 16.00 -0.01 -2.54
CA GLU A 16 17.26 -0.69 -2.28
C GLU A 16 18.30 0.23 -1.61
N GLU A 17 18.16 1.52 -1.78
CA GLU A 17 19.00 2.55 -1.15
C GLU A 17 18.59 2.79 0.30
N GLY A 18 17.36 2.48 0.70
CA GLY A 18 16.83 2.61 2.06
C GLY A 18 15.91 3.79 2.28
N HIS A 19 15.39 4.36 1.18
CA HIS A 19 14.37 5.40 1.23
C HIS A 19 12.97 4.80 1.14
N LEU A 20 11.98 5.61 1.47
CA LEU A 20 10.58 5.28 1.34
C LEU A 20 9.94 6.04 0.17
N VAL A 21 9.26 5.31 -0.69
CA VAL A 21 8.55 5.82 -1.87
C VAL A 21 7.05 5.80 -1.59
N LEU A 22 6.41 6.96 -1.65
CA LEU A 22 4.97 7.08 -1.47
C LEU A 22 4.27 7.23 -2.83
N LEU A 23 3.27 6.37 -3.04
CA LEU A 23 2.29 6.53 -4.09
C LEU A 23 0.92 6.71 -3.45
N GLU A 24 0.29 7.86 -3.72
CA GLU A 24 -1.07 8.13 -3.30
C GLU A 24 -2.08 7.57 -4.29
N ASN A 25 -3.16 7.02 -3.74
CA ASN A 25 -4.29 6.53 -4.52
C ASN A 25 -5.37 7.60 -4.63
N ASN A 26 -5.38 8.32 -5.73
CA ASN A 26 -6.35 9.39 -5.99
C ASN A 26 -7.75 8.90 -6.42
N GLY A 27 -8.00 7.60 -6.41
CA GLY A 27 -9.32 6.97 -6.52
C GLY A 27 -10.07 7.08 -7.85
N VAL A 28 -9.69 7.96 -8.77
CA VAL A 28 -10.36 8.11 -10.08
C VAL A 28 -9.35 8.53 -11.13
N LEU A 29 -9.20 7.74 -12.18
CA LEU A 29 -8.64 8.26 -13.44
C LEU A 29 -9.47 9.49 -13.84
N LYS A 30 -8.87 10.68 -13.82
CA LYS A 30 -9.44 11.81 -14.54
C LYS A 30 -9.51 11.38 -15.99
N THR A 31 -10.70 11.00 -16.47
CA THR A 31 -10.94 10.87 -17.89
C THR A 31 -10.60 12.24 -18.47
N GLU A 32 -9.54 12.30 -19.27
CA GLU A 32 -9.31 13.49 -20.10
C GLU A 32 -10.64 13.79 -20.78
N GLU A 33 -11.13 15.02 -20.63
CA GLU A 33 -12.32 15.48 -21.32
C GLU A 33 -12.08 15.21 -22.81
N ILE A 34 -12.85 14.27 -23.38
CA ILE A 34 -12.84 14.06 -24.83
C ILE A 34 -13.22 15.41 -25.43
N PRO A 35 -12.33 16.07 -26.18
CA PRO A 35 -12.64 17.41 -26.68
C PRO A 35 -13.95 17.36 -27.46
N GLU A 36 -14.82 18.35 -27.23
CA GLU A 36 -16.17 18.44 -27.81
C GLU A 36 -16.23 18.40 -29.35
N THR A 37 -15.09 18.31 -30.01
CA THR A 37 -14.98 18.20 -31.46
C THR A 37 -15.45 16.90 -32.07
N GLU A 38 -15.63 15.83 -31.30
CA GLU A 38 -16.22 14.58 -31.82
C GLU A 38 -17.75 14.53 -31.74
N LYS A 39 -18.42 15.50 -31.10
CA LYS A 39 -19.90 15.58 -31.04
C LYS A 39 -20.56 16.15 -32.30
N ILE A 40 -19.82 16.63 -33.28
CA ILE A 40 -20.36 17.41 -34.42
C ILE A 40 -20.70 16.54 -35.64
N LEU A 41 -20.45 15.24 -35.65
CA LEU A 41 -20.68 14.40 -36.83
C LEU A 41 -22.00 13.64 -36.88
N THR A 42 -22.89 13.78 -35.87
CA THR A 42 -24.15 13.03 -35.86
C THR A 42 -25.41 13.84 -36.08
N GLN A 43 -25.32 15.14 -36.39
CA GLN A 43 -26.53 15.98 -36.52
C GLN A 43 -26.93 16.42 -37.94
N ASN A 44 -26.27 15.93 -38.99
CA ASN A 44 -26.56 16.36 -40.36
C ASN A 44 -26.95 15.28 -41.36
N ILE A 45 -27.57 14.16 -40.90
CA ILE A 45 -28.15 13.17 -41.84
C ILE A 45 -29.59 12.84 -41.40
N ILE A 46 -30.45 13.85 -41.41
CA ILE A 46 -31.87 13.66 -41.53
C ILE A 46 -32.41 14.88 -42.29
N ASP A 47 -32.32 14.84 -43.59
CA ASP A 47 -33.23 15.54 -44.53
C ASP A 47 -32.65 15.35 -45.95
N GLU A 48 -33.06 14.30 -46.68
CA GLU A 48 -33.34 14.34 -48.10
C GLU A 48 -33.75 12.93 -48.58
N GLU A 49 -34.86 12.89 -49.15
CA GLU A 49 -35.64 12.10 -50.10
C GLU A 49 -35.20 10.62 -50.41
N PRO A 50 -36.19 9.72 -50.62
CA PRO A 50 -35.95 8.28 -50.83
C PRO A 50 -35.85 7.97 -52.32
N ASP A 51 -34.66 7.81 -52.88
CA ASP A 51 -34.41 7.02 -54.09
C ASP A 51 -32.90 6.98 -54.43
N ALA A 52 -32.21 5.97 -53.93
CA ALA A 52 -31.12 5.29 -54.63
C ALA A 52 -30.39 4.27 -53.71
N VAL A 53 -30.50 3.09 -54.09
CA VAL A 53 -29.79 1.81 -53.97
C VAL A 53 -28.37 1.87 -53.39
N GLU A 54 -28.13 1.02 -52.37
CA GLU A 54 -26.90 0.31 -52.02
C GLU A 54 -25.63 1.12 -51.76
N GLU A 55 -25.38 1.38 -50.49
CA GLU A 55 -24.03 1.14 -49.94
C GLU A 55 -24.19 0.93 -48.40
N SER A 56 -23.41 -0.02 -47.92
CA SER A 56 -23.46 -0.52 -46.54
C SER A 56 -23.41 0.59 -45.51
N ALA A 57 -24.54 0.89 -44.87
CA ALA A 57 -24.59 1.70 -43.68
C ALA A 57 -23.89 0.92 -42.58
N THR A 58 -22.69 1.35 -42.21
CA THR A 58 -22.08 0.99 -40.97
C THR A 58 -22.96 1.57 -39.87
N VAL A 59 -23.82 0.76 -39.27
CA VAL A 59 -24.57 1.13 -38.09
C VAL A 59 -23.53 1.37 -37.01
N ILE A 60 -23.20 2.63 -36.76
CA ILE A 60 -22.53 3.02 -35.54
C ILE A 60 -23.59 2.86 -34.46
N VAL A 61 -23.58 1.72 -33.79
CA VAL A 61 -24.35 1.57 -32.56
C VAL A 61 -23.80 2.63 -31.60
N ASP A 62 -24.60 3.68 -31.41
CA ASP A 62 -24.41 4.57 -30.26
C ASP A 62 -24.60 3.69 -29.01
N THR A 63 -23.51 3.09 -28.55
CA THR A 63 -23.44 2.64 -27.18
C THR A 63 -23.34 3.93 -26.40
N GLY A 64 -24.47 4.50 -26.00
CA GLY A 64 -24.52 5.59 -25.05
C GLY A 64 -23.48 5.41 -23.97
N PRO A 65 -23.13 6.41 -23.18
CA PRO A 65 -22.05 6.32 -22.22
C PRO A 65 -22.23 4.99 -21.50
N VAL A 66 -21.27 4.09 -21.67
CA VAL A 66 -21.20 2.88 -20.87
C VAL A 66 -21.10 3.44 -19.47
N GLU A 67 -22.23 3.45 -18.75
CA GLU A 67 -22.19 3.64 -17.31
C GLU A 67 -21.26 2.54 -16.85
N LYS A 68 -20.01 2.87 -16.62
CA LYS A 68 -19.11 2.01 -15.84
C LYS A 68 -19.91 1.79 -14.57
N GLU A 69 -20.41 0.55 -14.38
CA GLU A 69 -20.82 0.13 -13.06
C GLU A 69 -19.71 0.61 -12.14
N ASP A 70 -20.08 1.40 -11.15
CA ASP A 70 -19.24 1.86 -10.06
C ASP A 70 -18.53 0.63 -9.49
N SER A 71 -17.43 0.21 -10.14
CA SER A 71 -16.51 -0.69 -9.50
C SER A 71 -15.89 0.16 -8.42
N ALA A 72 -16.31 -0.08 -7.18
CA ALA A 72 -15.87 0.64 -5.99
C ALA A 72 -14.34 0.62 -5.79
N PHE A 73 -13.58 0.30 -6.82
CA PHE A 73 -12.14 0.15 -6.81
C PHE A 73 -11.56 0.34 -8.22
N ASP A 74 -11.23 1.56 -8.58
CA ASP A 74 -10.29 1.85 -9.68
C ASP A 74 -9.12 2.67 -9.09
N PRO A 75 -8.13 2.00 -8.48
CA PRO A 75 -7.02 2.68 -7.82
C PRO A 75 -6.16 3.37 -8.87
N PHE A 76 -6.00 4.67 -8.75
CA PHE A 76 -5.06 5.46 -9.54
C PHE A 76 -3.93 5.94 -8.65
N PHE A 77 -2.75 5.33 -8.79
CA PHE A 77 -1.58 5.67 -8.00
C PHE A 77 -0.75 6.76 -8.69
N GLU A 78 -0.51 7.84 -7.96
CA GLU A 78 0.39 8.91 -8.34
C GLU A 78 1.64 8.92 -7.46
N LEU A 79 2.82 9.01 -8.05
CA LEU A 79 4.07 9.14 -7.30
C LEU A 79 4.14 10.51 -6.65
N VAL A 80 4.10 10.56 -5.33
CA VAL A 80 4.21 11.78 -4.54
C VAL A 80 5.66 12.10 -4.22
N THR A 81 6.39 11.14 -3.69
CA THR A 81 7.79 11.33 -3.31
C THR A 81 8.58 10.02 -3.33
N THR A 82 9.87 10.13 -3.59
CA THR A 82 10.82 9.03 -3.44
C THR A 82 11.63 9.12 -2.14
N ASN A 83 11.26 10.04 -1.24
CA ASN A 83 11.91 10.21 0.06
C ASN A 83 10.88 10.64 1.12
N TYR A 84 9.89 9.78 1.36
CA TYR A 84 8.83 10.04 2.32
C TYR A 84 9.38 10.15 3.74
N GLY A 85 9.00 11.22 4.44
CA GLY A 85 9.49 11.53 5.79
C GLY A 85 10.98 11.84 5.89
N GLY A 86 11.72 11.93 4.78
CA GLY A 86 13.17 12.14 4.81
C GLY A 86 13.94 10.99 5.50
N LEU A 87 13.33 9.81 5.62
CA LEU A 87 13.89 8.67 6.33
C LEU A 87 14.92 7.93 5.47
N ASP A 88 16.13 7.77 6.00
CA ASP A 88 17.18 6.89 5.46
C ASP A 88 17.46 5.79 6.50
N VAL A 89 17.04 4.58 6.21
CA VAL A 89 17.23 3.43 7.09
C VAL A 89 18.41 2.54 6.70
N GLY A 90 19.20 2.97 5.76
CA GLY A 90 20.25 2.17 5.14
C GLY A 90 19.69 1.39 3.92
N LYS A 91 20.24 0.26 3.58
CA LYS A 91 19.83 -0.47 2.38
C LYS A 91 18.58 -1.33 2.62
N ARG A 92 17.76 -1.45 1.59
CA ARG A 92 16.59 -2.34 1.53
C ARG A 92 15.58 -2.05 2.64
N ALA A 93 14.95 -0.90 2.58
CA ALA A 93 13.86 -0.55 3.46
C ALA A 93 12.65 -1.47 3.23
N VAL A 94 12.06 -1.98 4.30
CA VAL A 94 10.79 -2.74 4.26
C VAL A 94 9.89 -2.17 5.34
N PRO A 95 8.93 -1.31 4.98
CA PRO A 95 8.02 -0.68 5.92
C PRO A 95 6.84 -1.60 6.29
N ALA A 96 6.39 -1.50 7.53
CA ALA A 96 5.14 -2.11 8.02
C ALA A 96 4.49 -1.16 9.04
N PHE A 97 3.16 -1.07 9.03
CA PHE A 97 2.39 -0.14 9.84
C PHE A 97 1.50 -0.84 10.85
N LEU A 98 1.44 -0.31 12.05
CA LEU A 98 0.49 -0.63 13.10
C LEU A 98 0.45 0.55 14.10
N ASP A 99 -0.70 0.82 14.71
CA ASP A 99 -0.79 1.64 15.92
C ASP A 99 -0.14 0.86 17.06
N LEU A 100 1.02 1.32 17.54
CA LEU A 100 1.85 0.60 18.51
C LEU A 100 1.85 1.22 19.89
N ASP A 101 1.39 2.46 20.04
CA ASP A 101 1.32 3.17 21.30
C ASP A 101 -0.12 3.47 21.77
N GLY A 102 -1.12 3.18 20.92
CA GLY A 102 -2.55 3.28 21.27
C GLY A 102 -3.14 4.67 21.12
N ASP A 103 -2.53 5.53 20.32
CA ASP A 103 -3.01 6.89 20.07
C ASP A 103 -3.95 7.02 18.87
N SER A 104 -4.18 5.91 18.15
CA SER A 104 -5.01 5.73 16.97
C SER A 104 -4.38 6.21 15.66
N ASP A 105 -3.15 6.68 15.70
CA ASP A 105 -2.35 6.95 14.52
C ASP A 105 -1.48 5.73 14.17
N LEU A 106 -1.09 5.57 12.92
CA LEU A 106 -0.26 4.44 12.53
C LEU A 106 1.20 4.74 12.71
N ASP A 107 1.88 3.89 13.46
CA ASP A 107 3.33 3.90 13.60
C ASP A 107 4.02 3.07 12.52
N LEU A 108 5.32 3.29 12.34
CA LEU A 108 6.09 2.70 11.28
C LEU A 108 7.23 1.85 11.82
N VAL A 109 7.19 0.55 11.53
CA VAL A 109 8.31 -0.37 11.74
C VAL A 109 9.01 -0.60 10.42
N ILE A 110 10.32 -0.32 10.35
CA ILE A 110 11.11 -0.52 9.14
C ILE A 110 12.20 -1.54 9.38
N GLY A 111 12.18 -2.61 8.59
CA GLY A 111 13.29 -3.53 8.49
C GLY A 111 14.30 -3.10 7.43
N ASN A 112 15.57 -3.49 7.59
CA ASN A 112 16.61 -3.13 6.63
C ASN A 112 17.60 -4.27 6.34
N HIS A 113 18.54 -4.02 5.40
CA HIS A 113 19.58 -4.98 5.05
C HIS A 113 20.54 -5.31 6.21
N ALA A 114 20.81 -4.37 7.09
CA ALA A 114 21.70 -4.62 8.24
C ALA A 114 21.06 -5.59 9.26
N GLY A 115 19.74 -5.78 9.20
CA GLY A 115 18.98 -6.60 10.13
C GLY A 115 18.52 -5.81 11.34
N GLU A 116 18.33 -4.52 11.20
CA GLU A 116 17.71 -3.67 12.20
C GLU A 116 16.18 -3.68 11.99
N LEU A 117 15.44 -3.61 13.07
CA LEU A 117 14.04 -3.20 13.11
C LEU A 117 13.98 -1.82 13.76
N ARG A 118 13.65 -0.80 13.00
CA ARG A 118 13.54 0.57 13.50
C ARG A 118 12.08 0.89 13.73
N LEU A 119 11.78 1.46 14.90
CA LEU A 119 10.46 1.98 15.23
C LEU A 119 10.48 3.50 15.10
N TYR A 120 9.50 4.01 14.41
CA TYR A 120 9.18 5.42 14.30
C TYR A 120 7.73 5.61 14.72
N LEU A 121 7.50 6.50 15.69
CA LEU A 121 6.16 6.88 16.12
C LEU A 121 5.65 8.08 15.32
N HIS A 122 4.36 8.07 15.03
CA HIS A 122 3.64 9.21 14.49
C HIS A 122 2.92 9.91 15.64
N GLU A 123 3.27 11.15 15.89
CA GLU A 123 2.70 11.91 17.02
C GLU A 123 1.34 12.51 16.62
N PRO A 124 0.33 12.50 17.51
CA PRO A 124 -0.98 13.04 17.22
C PRO A 124 -0.93 14.50 16.75
N GLY A 125 -1.44 14.74 15.55
CA GLY A 125 -1.47 16.06 14.91
C GLY A 125 -0.16 16.48 14.24
N ALA A 126 0.81 15.57 14.10
CA ALA A 126 1.94 15.75 13.22
C ALA A 126 1.47 15.81 11.74
N GLU A 127 2.24 16.47 10.89
CA GLU A 127 1.98 16.43 9.44
C GLU A 127 2.41 15.07 8.86
N ASP A 128 1.81 14.66 7.74
CA ASP A 128 2.19 13.44 7.04
C ASP A 128 3.69 13.41 6.76
N GLY A 129 4.33 12.29 7.12
CA GLY A 129 5.77 12.14 6.98
C GLY A 129 6.62 12.73 8.10
N GLU A 130 6.02 13.27 9.17
CA GLU A 130 6.71 13.66 10.38
C GLU A 130 6.80 12.47 11.35
N TRP A 131 7.98 11.87 11.45
CA TRP A 131 8.22 10.67 12.22
C TRP A 131 9.23 10.88 13.33
N LEU A 132 8.89 10.48 14.55
CA LEU A 132 9.82 10.46 15.66
C LEU A 132 10.48 9.08 15.78
N MET A 133 11.80 9.01 15.56
CA MET A 133 12.52 7.75 15.73
C MET A 133 12.63 7.39 17.22
N GLU A 134 11.92 6.33 17.63
CA GLU A 134 11.97 5.82 19.00
C GLU A 134 13.18 4.89 19.21
N THR A 135 13.41 3.92 18.33
CA THR A 135 14.53 2.98 18.48
C THR A 135 15.00 2.38 17.15
N LYS A 136 16.30 2.02 17.11
CA LYS A 136 16.88 1.21 16.01
C LYS A 136 16.86 -0.29 16.28
N ASN A 137 16.42 -0.71 17.46
CA ASN A 137 16.40 -2.11 17.87
C ASN A 137 15.07 -2.47 18.52
N TYR A 138 14.00 -2.33 17.75
CA TYR A 138 12.66 -2.63 18.22
C TYR A 138 12.54 -4.10 18.63
N LEU A 139 11.91 -4.34 19.79
CA LEU A 139 11.74 -5.66 20.43
C LEU A 139 13.06 -6.42 20.70
N GLY A 140 14.20 -5.74 20.68
CA GLY A 140 15.50 -6.40 20.83
C GLY A 140 15.84 -7.38 19.71
N TYR A 141 15.27 -7.18 18.52
CA TYR A 141 15.43 -8.08 17.38
C TYR A 141 16.91 -8.30 17.00
N GLN A 142 17.32 -9.56 16.85
CA GLN A 142 18.65 -9.99 16.45
C GLN A 142 18.60 -11.15 15.44
N GLY A 143 17.62 -11.13 14.53
CA GLY A 143 17.35 -12.23 13.62
C GLY A 143 18.29 -12.37 12.43
N GLY A 144 19.12 -11.35 12.15
CA GLY A 144 20.05 -11.35 11.01
C GLY A 144 19.60 -10.43 9.89
N ARG A 145 20.34 -10.45 8.77
CA ARG A 145 20.20 -9.52 7.66
C ARG A 145 18.86 -9.61 6.94
N ASN A 146 18.52 -8.54 6.23
CA ASN A 146 17.31 -8.39 5.44
C ASN A 146 16.07 -8.63 6.29
N ALA A 147 15.94 -7.87 7.38
CA ALA A 147 14.74 -7.88 8.19
C ALA A 147 13.55 -7.41 7.35
N SER A 148 12.48 -8.22 7.32
CA SER A 148 11.25 -7.93 6.58
C SER A 148 10.07 -8.10 7.53
N PRO A 149 9.61 -7.02 8.19
CA PRO A 149 8.47 -7.06 9.09
C PRO A 149 7.16 -7.12 8.30
N ALA A 150 6.15 -7.77 8.89
CA ALA A 150 4.77 -7.72 8.47
C ALA A 150 3.85 -7.94 9.67
N PHE A 151 2.75 -7.19 9.71
CA PHE A 151 1.71 -7.33 10.73
C PHE A 151 0.51 -8.08 10.16
N THR A 152 0.05 -9.12 10.87
CA THR A 152 -1.11 -9.94 10.50
C THR A 152 -1.69 -10.63 11.74
N ASP A 153 -3.00 -10.83 11.77
CA ASP A 153 -3.66 -11.71 12.74
C ASP A 153 -3.35 -13.16 12.36
N LEU A 154 -2.40 -13.79 13.05
CA LEU A 154 -1.92 -15.12 12.69
C LEU A 154 -2.67 -16.22 13.45
N ASP A 155 -3.10 -15.97 14.67
CA ASP A 155 -3.78 -16.94 15.51
C ASP A 155 -5.31 -16.83 15.49
N GLY A 156 -5.85 -15.76 14.90
CA GLY A 156 -7.27 -15.55 14.64
C GLY A 156 -8.02 -14.95 15.82
N ASP A 157 -7.32 -14.26 16.72
CA ASP A 157 -7.92 -13.62 17.90
C ASP A 157 -8.44 -12.21 17.65
N GLY A 158 -8.13 -11.62 16.48
CA GLY A 158 -8.63 -10.33 16.00
C GLY A 158 -7.66 -9.18 16.16
N ASP A 159 -6.49 -9.40 16.75
CA ASP A 159 -5.43 -8.41 16.80
C ASP A 159 -4.26 -8.80 15.85
N ARG A 160 -3.30 -7.91 15.69
CA ARG A 160 -2.22 -8.13 14.74
C ARG A 160 -0.93 -8.47 15.42
N ASP A 161 -0.36 -9.59 15.01
CA ASP A 161 0.94 -10.10 15.37
C ASP A 161 2.05 -9.55 14.49
N LEU A 162 3.31 -9.65 14.93
CA LEU A 162 4.47 -9.29 14.12
C LEU A 162 5.21 -10.53 13.63
N LEU A 163 5.38 -10.62 12.32
CA LEU A 163 6.28 -11.55 11.66
C LEU A 163 7.50 -10.81 11.12
N VAL A 164 8.69 -11.40 11.24
CA VAL A 164 9.91 -10.85 10.64
C VAL A 164 10.66 -11.93 9.87
N GLY A 165 10.66 -11.80 8.55
CA GLY A 165 11.46 -12.65 7.67
C GLY A 165 12.92 -12.20 7.60
N THR A 166 13.81 -13.12 7.16
CA THR A 166 15.25 -12.86 7.10
C THR A 166 15.91 -13.38 5.83
N GLU A 167 17.14 -12.91 5.54
CA GLU A 167 17.96 -13.42 4.43
C GLU A 167 18.15 -14.94 4.45
N ARG A 168 18.23 -15.55 5.63
CA ARG A 168 18.45 -16.99 5.79
C ARG A 168 17.18 -17.83 5.75
N GLY A 169 16.04 -17.21 5.44
CA GLY A 169 14.76 -17.90 5.37
C GLY A 169 14.14 -18.23 6.73
N LYS A 170 14.63 -17.65 7.81
CA LYS A 170 13.99 -17.75 9.11
C LYS A 170 12.86 -16.74 9.21
N ILE A 171 11.80 -17.13 9.90
CA ILE A 171 10.71 -16.26 10.31
C ILE A 171 10.72 -16.19 11.83
N PHE A 172 10.74 -14.98 12.34
CA PHE A 172 10.55 -14.68 13.76
C PHE A 172 9.12 -14.22 13.96
N TYR A 173 8.54 -14.55 15.11
CA TYR A 173 7.16 -14.27 15.43
C TYR A 173 7.04 -13.67 16.82
N TRP A 174 6.30 -12.60 16.92
CA TRP A 174 5.81 -12.01 18.16
C TRP A 174 4.30 -12.05 18.13
N GLU A 175 3.73 -12.78 19.08
CA GLU A 175 2.30 -12.84 19.33
C GLU A 175 1.87 -11.56 20.06
N ASN A 176 0.79 -10.96 19.62
CA ASN A 176 0.19 -9.85 20.33
C ASN A 176 -0.67 -10.42 21.47
N GLN A 177 -0.29 -10.18 22.71
CA GLN A 177 -1.06 -10.58 23.91
C GLN A 177 -1.81 -9.41 24.54
N GLY A 178 -1.83 -8.28 23.84
CA GLY A 178 -2.53 -7.06 24.23
C GLY A 178 -3.90 -6.95 23.60
N SER A 179 -4.09 -5.94 22.77
CA SER A 179 -5.30 -5.72 21.97
C SER A 179 -4.95 -4.99 20.68
N MET A 180 -5.96 -4.82 19.79
CA MET A 180 -5.78 -4.04 18.57
C MET A 180 -5.38 -2.58 18.86
N GLU A 181 -5.90 -1.99 19.95
CA GLU A 181 -5.63 -0.60 20.33
C GLU A 181 -4.36 -0.42 21.16
N LEU A 182 -3.88 -1.47 21.82
CA LEU A 182 -2.66 -1.42 22.64
C LEU A 182 -1.92 -2.76 22.54
N PRO A 183 -1.08 -2.92 21.52
CA PRO A 183 -0.34 -4.15 21.30
C PRO A 183 0.69 -4.46 22.38
N ASP A 184 0.79 -5.73 22.78
CA ASP A 184 1.85 -6.27 23.65
C ASP A 184 2.53 -7.45 22.95
N LEU A 185 3.55 -7.15 22.17
CA LEU A 185 4.22 -8.11 21.29
C LEU A 185 5.23 -8.97 22.03
N ILE A 186 4.86 -10.22 22.30
CA ILE A 186 5.66 -11.20 23.05
C ILE A 186 6.31 -12.21 22.11
N PRO A 187 7.64 -12.45 22.21
CA PRO A 187 8.32 -13.41 21.33
C PRO A 187 7.74 -14.82 21.48
N ASN A 188 7.28 -15.41 20.38
CA ASN A 188 6.80 -16.79 20.34
C ASN A 188 7.57 -17.60 19.28
N PRO A 189 8.54 -18.45 19.67
CA PRO A 189 9.36 -19.20 18.74
C PRO A 189 8.68 -20.45 18.16
N THR A 190 7.49 -20.80 18.61
CA THR A 190 6.91 -22.14 18.37
C THR A 190 6.20 -22.32 17.02
N PRO A 191 5.52 -21.33 16.40
CA PRO A 191 4.72 -21.58 15.20
C PRO A 191 5.52 -22.06 13.99
N PHE A 192 6.79 -21.66 13.90
CA PHE A 192 7.63 -21.89 12.73
C PHE A 192 8.76 -22.87 12.94
N VAL A 193 8.70 -23.72 13.98
CA VAL A 193 9.69 -24.78 14.21
C VAL A 193 9.70 -25.73 13.01
N GLY A 194 10.85 -25.83 12.34
CA GLY A 194 11.01 -26.67 11.15
C GLY A 194 10.58 -26.03 9.83
N VAL A 195 10.01 -24.83 9.85
CA VAL A 195 9.77 -24.06 8.64
C VAL A 195 11.08 -23.38 8.25
N THR A 196 11.62 -23.78 7.11
CA THR A 196 12.75 -23.10 6.48
C THR A 196 12.25 -22.53 5.15
N GLY A 197 12.00 -21.24 5.10
CA GLY A 197 11.85 -20.53 3.86
C GLY A 197 13.15 -20.61 3.05
N GLY A 198 13.09 -20.36 1.77
CA GLY A 198 14.30 -20.13 0.96
C GLY A 198 15.11 -18.94 1.46
N ARG A 199 16.10 -18.49 0.69
CA ARG A 199 16.76 -17.21 0.99
C ARG A 199 15.78 -16.03 0.80
N ASN A 200 15.90 -15.01 1.65
CA ASN A 200 15.08 -13.80 1.62
C ASN A 200 13.59 -14.10 1.81
N SER A 201 13.23 -14.70 2.94
CA SER A 201 11.82 -14.84 3.29
C SER A 201 11.21 -13.47 3.59
N VAL A 202 10.11 -13.20 2.89
CA VAL A 202 9.22 -12.08 3.16
C VAL A 202 7.93 -12.72 3.65
N PRO A 203 7.46 -12.37 4.87
CA PRO A 203 6.20 -12.89 5.41
C PRO A 203 4.99 -12.36 4.65
#